data_5c9b0b97e6b8a819ec2bb22992205b72
#
_entry.id   5c9b0b97e6b8a819ec2bb22992205b72
#
_cell.length_a   1.000
_cell.length_b   1.000
_cell.length_c   1.000
_cell.angle_alpha   90.00
_cell.angle_beta   90.00
_cell.angle_gamma   90.00
#
_symmetry.space_group_name_H-M   'P 1'
#
loop_
_entity.id
_entity.type
_entity.pdbx_description
1 polymer ?
#
loop_
_entity_poly.entity_id
_entity_poly.type
_entity_poly.pdbx_seq_one_letter_code
_entity_poly.pdbx_strand_id
1 'polypeptide(L)'
;MGTSRKGNKQYGRDITDEGNVLKVAVDGRLVAAVAPNLLEDVMDNLTAGKNVLFDLGRMVHIDSSGLGVLVRILQKTKEGGGKVILAALQPGPKIVFDITKVSRVFEIVPEVGDAKF
;
A
#
# COMPACT_ATOMS: atom_id res chain seq x y z
N MET A 1 23.12 -2.92 -14.81
CA MET A 1 22.67 -2.70 -14.76
C MET A 1 21.87 -2.24 -14.89
N GLY A 2 21.93 -1.99 -14.99
CA GLY A 2 21.13 -1.50 -15.06
C GLY A 2 20.40 -1.22 -15.46
N THR A 3 20.29 -1.19 -15.71
CA THR A 3 19.55 -0.88 -16.06
C THR A 3 18.63 -0.99 -16.03
N SER A 4 18.41 -1.14 -16.13
CA SER A 4 17.43 -1.24 -16.23
C SER A 4 16.64 -0.86 -15.83
N ARG A 5 16.57 -0.73 -15.28
CA ARG A 5 15.86 -0.39 -14.76
C ARG A 5 15.09 0.36 -15.06
N LYS A 6 15.09 0.80 -15.62
CA LYS A 6 14.44 1.48 -16.04
C LYS A 6 13.22 1.29 -16.27
N GLY A 7 12.99 1.08 -16.97
CA GLY A 7 11.68 1.00 -17.34
C GLY A 7 10.90 0.45 -16.36
N ASN A 8 11.50 -0.02 -15.59
CA ASN A 8 10.91 -0.66 -14.74
C ASN A 8 10.55 0.09 -13.62
N LYS A 9 10.65 1.30 -13.63
CA LYS A 9 10.06 2.09 -12.71
C LYS A 9 8.61 2.01 -12.75
N GLN A 10 8.10 1.02 -13.41
CA GLN A 10 6.67 0.82 -13.41
C GLN A 10 6.17 0.40 -12.06
N TYR A 11 6.96 -0.23 -11.24
CA TYR A 11 6.58 -0.63 -9.91
C TYR A 11 7.80 -0.75 -9.01
N GLY A 12 7.66 -0.32 -7.78
CA GLY A 12 8.64 -0.54 -6.76
C GLY A 12 7.97 -0.57 -5.40
N ARG A 13 8.61 -1.20 -4.45
CA ARG A 13 8.12 -1.15 -3.08
C ARG A 13 9.30 -1.18 -2.12
N ASP A 14 9.10 -0.60 -0.95
CA ASP A 14 10.11 -0.56 0.08
C ASP A 14 9.41 -0.84 1.40
N ILE A 15 9.79 -1.92 2.08
CA ILE A 15 9.16 -2.34 3.32
C ILE A 15 10.14 -2.17 4.45
N THR A 16 9.74 -1.43 5.48
CA THR A 16 10.56 -1.18 6.66
C THR A 16 9.79 -1.58 7.90
N ASP A 17 10.39 -2.42 8.73
CA ASP A 17 9.78 -2.84 9.99
C ASP A 17 10.18 -1.83 11.06
N GLU A 18 9.23 -1.10 11.59
CA GLU A 18 9.47 -0.08 12.61
C GLU A 18 8.80 -0.46 13.93
N GLY A 19 9.01 -1.69 14.34
CA GLY A 19 8.44 -2.16 15.60
C GLY A 19 7.02 -2.62 15.43
N ASN A 20 6.05 -1.89 15.97
CA ASN A 20 4.65 -2.28 15.82
C ASN A 20 4.02 -1.72 14.54
N VAL A 21 4.78 -1.06 13.70
CA VAL A 21 4.31 -0.54 12.41
C VAL A 21 5.18 -1.08 11.29
N LEU A 22 4.55 -1.67 10.29
CA LEU A 22 5.20 -2.06 9.06
C LEU A 22 4.95 -0.95 8.05
N LYS A 23 5.99 -0.26 7.64
CA LYS A 23 5.86 0.83 6.68
C LYS A 23 6.13 0.30 5.28
N VAL A 24 5.18 0.51 4.39
CA VAL A 24 5.25 0.00 3.02
C VAL A 24 5.10 1.17 2.05
N ALA A 25 6.18 1.52 1.37
CA ALA A 25 6.13 2.55 0.33
C ALA A 25 5.94 1.85 -1.01
N VAL A 26 4.99 2.33 -1.81
CA VAL A 26 4.70 1.77 -3.12
C VAL A 26 4.96 2.84 -4.17
N ASP A 27 5.79 2.52 -5.16
CA ASP A 27 6.13 3.44 -6.25
C ASP A 27 5.54 2.93 -7.55
N GLY A 28 5.14 3.85 -8.42
CA GLY A 28 4.77 3.52 -9.79
C GLY A 28 3.36 2.99 -9.92
N ARG A 29 3.22 1.86 -10.61
CA ARG A 29 1.92 1.35 -11.01
C ARG A 29 1.59 0.06 -10.27
N LEU A 30 0.60 0.10 -9.41
CA LEU A 30 0.16 -1.09 -8.67
C LEU A 30 -0.99 -1.74 -9.44
N VAL A 31 -0.64 -2.58 -10.40
CA VAL A 31 -1.58 -3.20 -11.32
C VAL A 31 -1.44 -4.72 -11.26
N ALA A 32 -2.33 -5.41 -12.01
CA ALA A 32 -2.46 -6.87 -11.94
C ALA A 32 -1.13 -7.61 -12.04
N ALA A 33 -0.22 -7.13 -12.90
CA ALA A 33 1.06 -7.82 -13.12
C ALA A 33 1.94 -7.86 -11.87
N VAL A 34 1.79 -6.90 -10.96
CA VAL A 34 2.68 -6.79 -9.79
C VAL A 34 1.94 -6.88 -8.46
N ALA A 35 0.63 -6.69 -8.45
CA ALA A 35 -0.13 -6.68 -7.20
C ALA A 35 0.08 -7.94 -6.35
N PRO A 36 0.12 -9.16 -6.93
CA PRO A 36 0.39 -10.35 -6.13
C PRO A 36 1.76 -10.32 -5.44
N ASN A 37 2.75 -9.67 -6.06
CA ASN A 37 4.08 -9.56 -5.46
C ASN A 37 4.04 -8.69 -4.22
N LEU A 38 3.30 -7.58 -4.26
CA LEU A 38 3.15 -6.74 -3.08
C LEU A 38 2.46 -7.51 -1.96
N LEU A 39 1.41 -8.25 -2.28
CA LEU A 39 0.68 -9.01 -1.29
C LEU A 39 1.62 -10.00 -0.59
N GLU A 40 2.39 -10.76 -1.36
CA GLU A 40 3.30 -11.74 -0.81
C GLU A 40 4.36 -11.08 0.07
N ASP A 41 4.95 -9.99 -0.41
CA ASP A 41 6.01 -9.30 0.34
C ASP A 41 5.50 -8.76 1.66
N VAL A 42 4.29 -8.19 1.67
CA VAL A 42 3.72 -7.65 2.90
C VAL A 42 3.34 -8.79 3.85
N MET A 43 2.73 -9.86 3.33
CA MET A 43 2.32 -10.98 4.18
C MET A 43 3.52 -11.68 4.82
N ASP A 44 4.66 -11.72 4.13
CA ASP A 44 5.87 -12.31 4.69
C ASP A 44 6.40 -11.54 5.90
N ASN A 45 6.02 -10.27 6.03
CA ASN A 45 6.51 -9.42 7.11
C ASN A 45 5.43 -9.06 8.13
N LEU A 46 4.18 -9.42 7.87
CA LEU A 46 3.07 -9.02 8.73
C LEU A 46 2.81 -10.08 9.79
N THR A 47 2.99 -9.67 11.04
CA THR A 47 2.70 -10.56 12.17
C THR A 47 1.54 -10.00 12.97
N ALA A 48 0.92 -10.84 13.81
CA ALA A 48 -0.24 -10.43 14.60
C ALA A 48 0.09 -9.22 15.48
N GLY A 49 -0.84 -8.29 15.54
CA GLY A 49 -0.69 -7.07 16.33
C GLY A 49 0.03 -5.95 15.62
N LYS A 50 0.63 -6.22 14.46
CA LYS A 50 1.38 -5.19 13.74
C LYS A 50 0.42 -4.30 12.96
N ASN A 51 0.69 -3.00 12.95
CA ASN A 51 -0.03 -2.04 12.13
C ASN A 51 0.69 -1.88 10.80
N VAL A 52 0.00 -1.38 9.78
CA VAL A 52 0.61 -1.15 8.47
C VAL A 52 0.36 0.29 8.04
N LEU A 53 1.42 0.97 7.64
CA LEU A 53 1.35 2.31 7.07
C LEU A 53 1.80 2.23 5.62
N PHE A 54 0.89 2.53 4.69
CA PHE A 54 1.25 2.63 3.29
C PHE A 54 1.60 4.07 2.94
N ASP A 55 2.79 4.28 2.40
CA ASP A 55 3.18 5.55 1.83
C ASP A 55 2.95 5.45 0.32
N LEU A 56 1.91 6.11 -0.15
CA LEU A 56 1.48 6.05 -1.55
C LEU A 56 1.86 7.30 -2.33
N GLY A 57 2.78 8.10 -1.80
CA GLY A 57 3.15 9.38 -2.39
C GLY A 57 3.77 9.26 -3.77
N ARG A 58 4.27 8.09 -4.14
CA ARG A 58 4.88 7.87 -5.46
C ARG A 58 4.15 6.82 -6.27
N MET A 59 3.00 6.38 -5.81
CA MET A 59 2.14 5.49 -6.58
C MET A 59 1.33 6.33 -7.55
N VAL A 60 1.54 6.14 -8.84
CA VAL A 60 0.93 7.00 -9.87
C VAL A 60 -0.31 6.37 -10.49
N HIS A 61 -0.52 5.06 -10.33
CA HIS A 61 -1.67 4.38 -10.91
C HIS A 61 -2.00 3.13 -10.11
N ILE A 62 -3.28 2.80 -10.03
CA ILE A 62 -3.75 1.58 -9.38
C ILE A 62 -4.97 1.06 -10.13
N ASP A 63 -5.06 -0.26 -10.28
CA ASP A 63 -6.24 -0.89 -10.87
C ASP A 63 -6.98 -1.72 -9.82
N SER A 64 -8.02 -2.45 -10.26
CA SER A 64 -8.83 -3.24 -9.33
C SER A 64 -8.01 -4.34 -8.65
N SER A 65 -6.97 -4.87 -9.31
CA SER A 65 -6.11 -5.88 -8.68
C SER A 65 -5.31 -5.27 -7.55
N GLY A 66 -4.78 -4.05 -7.75
CA GLY A 66 -4.06 -3.34 -6.70
C GLY A 66 -4.97 -3.02 -5.53
N LEU A 67 -6.18 -2.53 -5.81
CA LEU A 67 -7.14 -2.26 -4.75
C LEU A 67 -7.47 -3.52 -3.96
N GLY A 68 -7.66 -4.63 -4.66
CA GLY A 68 -7.95 -5.91 -4.01
C GLY A 68 -6.84 -6.35 -3.07
N VAL A 69 -5.59 -6.15 -3.46
CA VAL A 69 -4.45 -6.49 -2.61
C VAL A 69 -4.44 -5.61 -1.35
N LEU A 70 -4.69 -4.30 -1.50
CA LEU A 70 -4.73 -3.42 -0.33
C LEU A 70 -5.85 -3.83 0.63
N VAL A 71 -7.00 -4.20 0.08
CA VAL A 71 -8.13 -4.66 0.92
C VAL A 71 -7.77 -5.95 1.64
N ARG A 72 -7.10 -6.89 0.96
CA ARG A 72 -6.68 -8.13 1.60
C ARG A 72 -5.70 -7.89 2.73
N ILE A 73 -4.78 -6.96 2.55
CA ILE A 73 -3.85 -6.60 3.60
C ILE A 73 -4.58 -5.97 4.77
N LEU A 74 -5.57 -5.12 4.49
CA LEU A 74 -6.40 -4.52 5.53
C LEU A 74 -7.09 -5.61 6.36
N GLN A 75 -7.71 -6.57 5.68
CA GLN A 75 -8.43 -7.65 6.37
C GLN A 75 -7.49 -8.45 7.26
N LYS A 76 -6.33 -8.82 6.73
CA LYS A 76 -5.36 -9.62 7.49
C LYS A 76 -4.83 -8.85 8.69
N THR A 77 -4.54 -7.57 8.50
CA THR A 77 -4.05 -6.72 9.58
C THR A 77 -5.08 -6.61 10.70
N LYS A 78 -6.35 -6.42 10.33
CA LYS A 78 -7.42 -6.33 11.32
C LYS A 78 -7.62 -7.64 12.06
N GLU A 79 -7.50 -8.76 11.39
CA GLU A 79 -7.60 -10.07 12.04
C GLU A 79 -6.56 -10.22 13.14
N GLY A 80 -5.38 -9.64 12.96
CA GLY A 80 -4.33 -9.68 13.96
C GLY A 80 -4.45 -8.61 15.04
N GLY A 81 -5.47 -7.75 14.94
CA GLY A 81 -5.66 -6.68 15.92
C GLY A 81 -4.99 -5.36 15.55
N GLY A 82 -4.40 -5.28 14.37
CA GLY A 82 -3.73 -4.06 13.91
C GLY A 82 -4.64 -3.20 13.05
N LYS A 83 -4.06 -2.14 12.51
CA LYS A 83 -4.81 -1.16 11.74
C LYS A 83 -3.97 -0.73 10.54
N VAL A 84 -4.61 -0.36 9.44
CA VAL A 84 -3.94 0.10 8.23
C VAL A 84 -4.28 1.56 7.99
N ILE A 85 -3.26 2.37 7.69
CA ILE A 85 -3.46 3.76 7.28
C ILE A 85 -2.79 3.92 5.92
N LEU A 86 -3.48 4.61 5.00
CA LEU A 86 -2.93 5.00 3.70
C LEU A 86 -2.56 6.47 3.77
N ALA A 87 -1.33 6.80 3.37
CA ALA A 87 -0.85 8.18 3.43
C ALA A 87 -0.42 8.68 2.06
N ALA A 88 -0.58 9.95 1.82
CA ALA A 88 -0.08 10.67 0.65
C ALA A 88 -0.68 10.17 -0.67
N LEU A 89 -1.92 9.71 -0.64
CA LEU A 89 -2.59 9.22 -1.85
C LEU A 89 -2.69 10.32 -2.89
N GLN A 90 -2.17 10.05 -4.09
CA GLN A 90 -2.13 11.04 -5.15
C GLN A 90 -3.50 11.22 -5.82
N PRO A 91 -3.75 12.38 -6.47
CA PRO A 91 -5.06 12.66 -7.05
C PRO A 91 -5.54 11.62 -8.07
N GLY A 92 -4.65 11.12 -8.92
CA GLY A 92 -5.03 10.12 -9.92
C GLY A 92 -5.57 8.84 -9.28
N PRO A 93 -4.76 8.15 -8.49
CA PRO A 93 -5.23 6.96 -7.77
C PRO A 93 -6.44 7.25 -6.87
N LYS A 94 -6.51 8.44 -6.27
CA LYS A 94 -7.63 8.77 -5.39
C LYS A 94 -8.96 8.69 -6.12
N ILE A 95 -9.00 9.05 -7.40
CA ILE A 95 -10.22 8.94 -8.19
C ILE A 95 -10.72 7.49 -8.21
N VAL A 96 -9.82 6.54 -8.38
CA VAL A 96 -10.17 5.12 -8.41
C VAL A 96 -10.71 4.69 -7.05
N PHE A 97 -10.08 5.12 -5.96
CA PHE A 97 -10.55 4.81 -4.62
C PHE A 97 -11.95 5.36 -4.38
N ASP A 98 -12.23 6.58 -4.86
CA ASP A 98 -13.52 7.21 -4.64
C ASP A 98 -14.61 6.57 -5.48
N ILE A 99 -14.33 6.29 -6.75
CA ILE A 99 -15.31 5.68 -7.66
C ILE A 99 -15.70 4.29 -7.18
N THR A 100 -14.75 3.51 -6.68
CA THR A 100 -15.01 2.16 -6.21
C THR A 100 -15.49 2.13 -4.77
N LYS A 101 -15.53 3.30 -4.11
CA LYS A 101 -15.91 3.46 -2.72
C LYS A 101 -14.98 2.77 -1.73
N VAL A 102 -13.82 2.35 -2.20
CA VAL A 102 -12.81 1.74 -1.34
C VAL A 102 -12.28 2.76 -0.34
N SER A 103 -12.34 4.05 -0.69
CA SER A 103 -11.96 5.11 0.24
C SER A 103 -12.76 5.06 1.55
N ARG A 104 -13.93 4.41 1.55
CA ARG A 104 -14.76 4.34 2.76
C ARG A 104 -14.27 3.29 3.76
N VAL A 105 -13.48 2.34 3.31
CA VAL A 105 -13.02 1.26 4.19
C VAL A 105 -11.60 1.50 4.72
N PHE A 106 -10.90 2.48 4.19
CA PHE A 106 -9.55 2.80 4.64
C PHE A 106 -9.51 4.11 5.41
N GLU A 107 -8.61 4.17 6.38
CA GLU A 107 -8.24 5.44 7.00
C GLU A 107 -7.18 6.07 6.09
N ILE A 108 -7.44 7.26 5.58
CA ILE A 108 -6.56 7.94 4.63
C ILE A 108 -6.13 9.26 5.22
N VAL A 109 -4.83 9.53 5.24
CA VAL A 109 -4.29 10.77 5.77
C VAL A 109 -3.48 11.48 4.69
N PRO A 110 -3.33 12.82 4.76
CA PRO A 110 -2.63 13.58 3.72
C PRO A 110 -1.15 13.24 3.59
N GLU A 111 -0.47 13.00 4.69
CA GLU A 111 0.97 12.73 4.68
C GLU A 111 1.34 11.65 5.67
N VAL A 112 2.50 11.03 5.45
CA VAL A 112 3.00 9.97 6.33
C VAL A 112 3.07 10.43 7.78
N GLY A 113 3.49 11.66 8.02
CA GLY A 113 3.60 12.19 9.38
C GLY A 113 2.27 12.36 10.10
N ASP A 114 1.15 12.28 9.38
CA ASP A 114 -0.17 12.43 9.98
C ASP A 114 -0.72 11.10 10.50
N ALA A 115 -0.06 10.00 10.24
CA ALA A 115 -0.55 8.69 10.66
C ALA A 115 -0.42 8.52 12.17
N LYS A 116 -1.49 8.07 12.81
CA LYS A 116 -1.52 7.84 14.26
C LYS A 116 -2.05 6.43 14.52
N PHE A 117 -1.26 5.66 15.19
CA PHE A 117 -1.65 4.26 15.50
C PHE A 117 -1.93 4.06 16.98
#